data_138512d7f6708b40b29ae417e62c210a
#
_entry.id   138512d7f6708b40b29ae417e62c210a
#
_cell.length_a   1.000
_cell.length_b   1.000
_cell.length_c   1.000
_cell.angle_alpha   90.00
_cell.angle_beta   90.00
_cell.angle_gamma   90.00
#
_symmetry.space_group_name_H-M   'P 1'
#
loop_
_entity.id
_entity.type
_entity.pdbx_description
1 polymer ?
#
loop_
_entity_poly.entity_id
_entity_poly.type
_entity_poly.pdbx_seq_one_letter_code
_entity_poly.pdbx_strand_id
1 'polypeptide(L)'
;MKRTFLAASLLVLSLGGCATNTSSAAHASEQAVQIGVQWRLVDTIDVEAVNSDLEVGKPTVDIGLYYPSNLHPDAVEKLPLSGLMEEFRNAKKVFEPTGVQLNLLWVKTGTVDPRHLAINASKWETDLPSGGYGNMYVQSAIHPTEMSDGALEAFETIIEPAPENSRTVYLVAMQNVYMPYYEDIDGGRNWAPKVVNTSGLSFPSYTYADTIPNRIRGVITLTKHDAINRLTIAHELGHKLMNVSHEYRDVSPQHEIRSDEGLMLYGSGTQIPSGLDGRWHQERLLLSPYIYRIDATGERNWNADYQAGGVYYDPIYANAAVQFD
;
A
#
# COMPACT_ATOMS: atom_id res chain seq x y z
N MET A 1 -27.41 -16.39 49.07
CA MET A 1 -26.92 -15.63 50.22
C MET A 1 -26.66 -14.19 49.79
N LYS A 2 -27.50 -13.29 50.25
CA LYS A 2 -27.40 -11.81 50.01
C LYS A 2 -26.39 -11.27 51.03
N ARG A 3 -25.51 -10.38 50.61
CA ARG A 3 -24.88 -9.41 51.51
C ARG A 3 -24.74 -8.06 50.81
N THR A 4 -25.58 -7.18 51.29
CA THR A 4 -25.61 -5.72 51.13
C THR A 4 -24.56 -5.09 52.03
N PHE A 5 -23.84 -4.07 51.57
CA PHE A 5 -23.18 -3.13 52.48
C PHE A 5 -23.36 -1.69 52.00
N LEU A 6 -23.69 -0.89 52.96
CA LEU A 6 -24.15 0.47 53.00
C LEU A 6 -23.05 1.50 52.65
N ALA A 7 -23.58 2.66 52.28
CA ALA A 7 -22.92 3.96 52.09
C ALA A 7 -22.44 4.59 53.41
N ALA A 8 -21.45 5.47 53.31
CA ALA A 8 -21.24 6.53 54.26
C ALA A 8 -20.68 7.78 53.56
N SER A 9 -21.49 8.82 53.57
CA SER A 9 -21.15 10.17 53.18
C SER A 9 -20.33 10.86 54.31
N LEU A 10 -19.33 11.61 53.94
CA LEU A 10 -18.78 12.63 54.87
C LEU A 10 -18.61 13.95 54.12
N LEU A 11 -19.35 14.91 54.57
CA LEU A 11 -19.38 16.31 54.18
C LEU A 11 -18.35 17.04 55.07
N VAL A 12 -17.41 17.78 54.53
CA VAL A 12 -16.63 18.80 55.29
C VAL A 12 -16.61 20.08 54.48
N LEU A 13 -17.28 21.08 55.03
CA LEU A 13 -17.15 22.48 54.64
C LEU A 13 -15.92 23.07 55.37
N SER A 14 -15.10 23.85 54.67
CA SER A 14 -14.37 24.95 55.28
C SER A 14 -14.13 26.06 54.28
N LEU A 15 -14.58 27.23 54.70
CA LEU A 15 -14.40 28.54 54.07
C LEU A 15 -12.97 29.03 54.20
N GLY A 16 -12.52 29.84 53.25
CA GLY A 16 -11.34 30.66 53.43
C GLY A 16 -10.81 31.23 52.12
N GLY A 17 -11.15 32.47 51.82
CA GLY A 17 -10.74 33.21 50.64
C GLY A 17 -9.28 33.63 50.62
N CYS A 18 -8.80 33.88 49.41
CA CYS A 18 -7.94 35.02 49.08
C CYS A 18 -7.87 35.12 47.55
N ALA A 19 -8.29 36.25 47.04
CA ALA A 19 -8.13 36.62 45.64
C ALA A 19 -6.65 36.89 45.34
N THR A 20 -6.10 36.14 44.37
CA THR A 20 -4.91 36.58 43.65
C THR A 20 -5.21 36.48 42.15
N ASN A 21 -5.21 37.65 41.53
CA ASN A 21 -5.23 37.82 40.08
C ASN A 21 -3.99 37.10 39.48
N THR A 22 -4.19 35.98 38.86
CA THR A 22 -3.23 35.42 37.93
C THR A 22 -3.80 35.56 36.53
N SER A 23 -3.15 36.36 35.73
CA SER A 23 -3.38 36.57 34.33
C SER A 23 -3.38 35.20 33.63
N SER A 24 -4.54 34.78 33.14
CA SER A 24 -4.68 33.66 32.22
C SER A 24 -4.02 34.07 30.92
N ALA A 25 -2.76 33.71 30.75
CA ALA A 25 -2.16 33.65 29.42
C ALA A 25 -2.90 32.53 28.67
N ALA A 26 -3.85 32.92 27.82
CA ALA A 26 -4.44 32.06 26.84
C ALA A 26 -3.30 31.53 25.95
N HIS A 27 -2.89 30.30 26.14
CA HIS A 27 -2.16 29.56 25.14
C HIS A 27 -3.11 29.38 23.94
N ALA A 28 -3.09 30.34 23.01
CA ALA A 28 -3.54 30.11 21.67
C ALA A 28 -2.63 29.01 21.14
N SER A 29 -3.12 27.78 21.10
CA SER A 29 -2.53 26.74 20.28
C SER A 29 -2.60 27.27 18.85
N GLU A 30 -1.49 27.76 18.31
CA GLU A 30 -1.32 27.88 16.88
C GLU A 30 -1.51 26.45 16.32
N GLN A 31 -2.72 26.16 15.90
CA GLN A 31 -2.94 25.06 14.96
C GLN A 31 -2.16 25.48 13.71
N ALA A 32 -0.95 24.92 13.57
CA ALA A 32 -0.22 24.99 12.33
C ALA A 32 -1.17 24.46 11.25
N VAL A 33 -1.64 25.36 10.40
CA VAL A 33 -2.38 24.98 9.20
C VAL A 33 -1.42 24.08 8.44
N GLN A 34 -1.70 22.80 8.42
CA GLN A 34 -0.92 21.83 7.66
C GLN A 34 -1.16 22.15 6.19
N ILE A 35 -0.28 23.00 5.65
CA ILE A 35 -0.33 23.33 4.22
C ILE A 35 0.11 22.06 3.49
N GLY A 36 -0.86 21.35 2.93
CA GLY A 36 -0.60 20.18 2.12
C GLY A 36 0.31 20.52 0.93
N VAL A 37 0.88 19.51 0.32
CA VAL A 37 1.75 19.68 -0.85
C VAL A 37 0.98 20.40 -1.96
N GLN A 38 1.60 21.44 -2.54
CA GLN A 38 1.04 22.14 -3.70
C GLN A 38 1.39 21.35 -4.97
N TRP A 39 0.50 20.47 -5.36
CA TRP A 39 0.65 19.65 -6.55
C TRP A 39 0.25 20.42 -7.83
N ARG A 40 0.98 20.17 -8.91
CA ARG A 40 0.68 20.66 -10.26
C ARG A 40 0.84 19.52 -11.27
N LEU A 41 0.09 19.54 -12.33
CA LEU A 41 0.25 18.60 -13.43
C LEU A 41 1.64 18.74 -14.07
N VAL A 42 2.16 17.63 -14.57
CA VAL A 42 3.38 17.61 -15.36
C VAL A 42 3.00 17.79 -16.83
N ASP A 43 3.14 18.99 -17.35
CA ASP A 43 2.68 19.38 -18.70
C ASP A 43 3.36 18.60 -19.84
N THR A 44 4.52 17.98 -19.58
CA THR A 44 5.25 17.18 -20.58
C THR A 44 4.69 15.77 -20.76
N ILE A 45 3.73 15.36 -19.93
CA ILE A 45 3.07 14.05 -20.03
C ILE A 45 1.69 14.23 -20.64
N ASP A 46 1.55 13.73 -21.86
CA ASP A 46 0.26 13.66 -22.53
C ASP A 46 -0.51 12.42 -22.04
N VAL A 47 -1.38 12.65 -21.06
CA VAL A 47 -2.20 11.60 -20.43
C VAL A 47 -3.22 11.02 -21.42
N GLU A 48 -3.75 11.84 -22.34
CA GLU A 48 -4.69 11.36 -23.34
C GLU A 48 -4.00 10.39 -24.32
N ALA A 49 -2.79 10.73 -24.76
CA ALA A 49 -1.99 9.82 -25.59
C ALA A 49 -1.61 8.53 -24.86
N VAL A 50 -1.32 8.59 -23.55
CA VAL A 50 -1.04 7.39 -22.73
C VAL A 50 -2.27 6.48 -22.63
N ASN A 51 -3.46 7.05 -22.63
CA ASN A 51 -4.73 6.34 -22.46
C ASN A 51 -5.47 6.09 -23.80
N SER A 52 -4.85 6.36 -24.94
CA SER A 52 -5.51 6.28 -26.26
C SER A 52 -6.01 4.88 -26.64
N ASP A 53 -5.56 3.84 -25.94
CA ASP A 53 -5.94 2.42 -26.13
C ASP A 53 -7.07 1.96 -25.19
N LEU A 54 -7.60 2.84 -24.33
CA LEU A 54 -8.68 2.47 -23.42
C LEU A 54 -10.01 2.26 -24.15
N GLU A 55 -10.70 1.20 -23.78
CA GLU A 55 -11.99 0.82 -24.32
C GLU A 55 -13.09 0.91 -23.25
N VAL A 56 -14.22 1.52 -23.61
CA VAL A 56 -15.38 1.63 -22.72
C VAL A 56 -15.94 0.24 -22.38
N GLY A 57 -16.30 0.04 -21.13
CA GLY A 57 -16.90 -1.21 -20.64
C GLY A 57 -15.92 -2.30 -20.25
N LYS A 58 -14.63 -2.15 -20.56
CA LYS A 58 -13.60 -3.06 -20.04
C LYS A 58 -13.31 -2.81 -18.55
N PRO A 59 -12.88 -3.84 -17.80
CA PRO A 59 -12.39 -3.66 -16.44
C PRO A 59 -11.25 -2.65 -16.40
N THR A 60 -11.37 -1.62 -15.57
CA THR A 60 -10.42 -0.51 -15.56
C THR A 60 -9.96 -0.18 -14.15
N VAL A 61 -8.69 0.18 -14.00
CA VAL A 61 -8.07 0.66 -12.77
C VAL A 61 -7.61 2.10 -12.98
N ASP A 62 -8.03 3.01 -12.11
CA ASP A 62 -7.55 4.38 -12.10
C ASP A 62 -6.23 4.51 -11.34
N ILE A 63 -5.24 5.14 -11.95
CA ILE A 63 -3.90 5.30 -11.41
C ILE A 63 -3.50 6.78 -11.45
N GLY A 64 -3.08 7.30 -10.30
CA GLY A 64 -2.46 8.61 -10.18
C GLY A 64 -0.98 8.49 -9.84
N LEU A 65 -0.13 9.34 -10.41
CA LEU A 65 1.31 9.32 -10.15
C LEU A 65 1.76 10.63 -9.49
N TYR A 66 2.33 10.53 -8.29
CA TYR A 66 3.00 11.62 -7.59
C TYR A 66 4.52 11.51 -7.78
N TYR A 67 5.12 12.54 -8.37
CA TYR A 67 6.56 12.64 -8.59
C TYR A 67 7.09 13.92 -7.93
N PRO A 68 7.57 13.86 -6.67
CA PRO A 68 8.11 15.02 -5.97
C PRO A 68 9.21 15.72 -6.74
N SER A 69 9.15 17.07 -6.82
CA SER A 69 10.11 17.87 -7.56
C SER A 69 11.46 18.03 -6.83
N ASN A 70 11.50 17.68 -5.56
CA ASN A 70 12.67 17.82 -4.69
C ASN A 70 13.26 16.46 -4.24
N LEU A 71 13.08 15.42 -5.03
CA LEU A 71 13.83 14.19 -4.84
C LEU A 71 15.33 14.46 -4.97
N HIS A 72 16.14 13.79 -4.14
CA HIS A 72 17.59 13.91 -4.25
C HIS A 72 18.07 13.49 -5.66
N PRO A 73 19.10 14.11 -6.24
CA PRO A 73 19.60 13.76 -7.57
C PRO A 73 19.86 12.27 -7.78
N ASP A 74 20.44 11.58 -6.80
CA ASP A 74 20.67 10.13 -6.86
C ASP A 74 19.38 9.31 -6.98
N ALA A 75 18.28 9.80 -6.37
CA ALA A 75 16.98 9.15 -6.50
C ALA A 75 16.37 9.42 -7.87
N VAL A 76 16.54 10.64 -8.40
CA VAL A 76 16.10 10.98 -9.76
C VAL A 76 16.86 10.17 -10.81
N GLU A 77 18.16 9.92 -10.62
CA GLU A 77 18.95 9.05 -11.51
C GLU A 77 18.44 7.60 -11.49
N LYS A 78 18.09 7.08 -10.31
CA LYS A 78 17.58 5.71 -10.14
C LYS A 78 16.13 5.55 -10.61
N LEU A 79 15.36 6.63 -10.57
CA LEU A 79 13.94 6.65 -10.88
C LEU A 79 13.57 7.90 -11.68
N PRO A 80 14.11 8.10 -12.92
CA PRO A 80 13.72 9.23 -13.73
C PRO A 80 12.25 9.12 -14.15
N LEU A 81 11.55 10.25 -14.23
CA LEU A 81 10.14 10.27 -14.62
C LEU A 81 9.89 9.58 -15.97
N SER A 82 10.80 9.74 -16.93
CA SER A 82 10.72 9.04 -18.22
C SER A 82 10.78 7.52 -18.06
N GLY A 83 11.62 7.02 -17.15
CA GLY A 83 11.72 5.61 -16.81
C GLY A 83 10.43 5.08 -16.16
N LEU A 84 9.86 5.85 -15.23
CA LEU A 84 8.54 5.52 -14.65
C LEU A 84 7.44 5.42 -15.70
N MET A 85 7.40 6.37 -16.63
CA MET A 85 6.41 6.34 -17.72
C MET A 85 6.62 5.16 -18.68
N GLU A 86 7.85 4.70 -18.86
CA GLU A 86 8.14 3.48 -19.62
C GLU A 86 7.68 2.24 -18.86
N GLU A 87 7.97 2.14 -17.57
CA GLU A 87 7.46 1.05 -16.71
C GLU A 87 5.93 1.01 -16.66
N PHE A 88 5.28 2.18 -16.64
CA PHE A 88 3.82 2.24 -16.70
C PHE A 88 3.28 1.65 -18.01
N ARG A 89 3.89 1.99 -19.16
CA ARG A 89 3.51 1.39 -20.45
C ARG A 89 3.78 -0.11 -20.48
N ASN A 90 4.84 -0.59 -19.85
CA ASN A 90 5.11 -2.02 -19.73
C ASN A 90 4.07 -2.69 -18.82
N ALA A 91 3.67 -2.06 -17.73
CA ALA A 91 2.57 -2.56 -16.89
C ALA A 91 1.28 -2.70 -17.70
N LYS A 92 0.90 -1.73 -18.54
CA LYS A 92 -0.25 -1.86 -19.43
C LYS A 92 -0.18 -3.14 -20.28
N LYS A 93 0.99 -3.43 -20.87
CA LYS A 93 1.19 -4.65 -21.67
C LYS A 93 1.08 -5.93 -20.85
N VAL A 94 1.58 -5.92 -19.61
CA VAL A 94 1.49 -7.08 -18.70
C VAL A 94 0.05 -7.39 -18.32
N PHE A 95 -0.78 -6.35 -18.12
CA PHE A 95 -2.19 -6.52 -17.76
C PHE A 95 -3.12 -6.71 -18.96
N GLU A 96 -2.73 -6.31 -20.17
CA GLU A 96 -3.54 -6.42 -21.40
C GLU A 96 -4.16 -7.81 -21.63
N PRO A 97 -3.41 -8.93 -21.51
CA PRO A 97 -3.96 -10.28 -21.73
C PRO A 97 -5.09 -10.68 -20.77
N THR A 98 -5.19 -10.00 -19.62
CA THR A 98 -6.27 -10.22 -18.63
C THR A 98 -7.54 -9.45 -18.96
N GLY A 99 -7.48 -8.55 -19.93
CA GLY A 99 -8.55 -7.62 -20.28
C GLY A 99 -8.70 -6.44 -19.30
N VAL A 100 -7.83 -6.34 -18.28
CA VAL A 100 -7.81 -5.20 -17.36
C VAL A 100 -7.01 -4.06 -17.95
N GLN A 101 -7.58 -2.86 -17.93
CA GLN A 101 -6.97 -1.64 -18.44
C GLN A 101 -6.44 -0.77 -17.29
N LEU A 102 -5.28 -0.16 -17.51
CA LEU A 102 -4.70 0.82 -16.58
C LEU A 102 -4.93 2.22 -17.13
N ASN A 103 -5.75 3.00 -16.43
CA ASN A 103 -6.09 4.37 -16.78
C ASN A 103 -5.23 5.36 -15.96
N LEU A 104 -4.30 6.03 -16.60
CA LEU A 104 -3.52 7.09 -15.96
C LEU A 104 -4.38 8.36 -15.84
N LEU A 105 -4.76 8.72 -14.62
CA LEU A 105 -5.55 9.93 -14.38
C LEU A 105 -4.73 11.20 -14.52
N TRP A 106 -3.52 11.17 -14.00
CA TRP A 106 -2.61 12.32 -13.97
C TRP A 106 -1.22 11.92 -13.53
N VAL A 107 -0.25 12.76 -13.87
CA VAL A 107 1.09 12.82 -13.28
C VAL A 107 1.24 14.18 -12.63
N LYS A 108 1.52 14.21 -11.34
CA LYS A 108 1.67 15.44 -10.56
C LYS A 108 3.07 15.58 -9.99
N THR A 109 3.55 16.82 -9.95
CA THR A 109 4.82 17.20 -9.30
C THR A 109 4.60 18.33 -8.31
N GLY A 110 5.37 18.33 -7.24
CA GLY A 110 5.29 19.32 -6.16
C GLY A 110 6.41 19.14 -5.16
N THR A 111 6.67 20.15 -4.33
CA THR A 111 7.69 20.06 -3.28
C THR A 111 7.09 19.41 -2.04
N VAL A 112 7.66 18.29 -1.63
CA VAL A 112 7.28 17.52 -0.45
C VAL A 112 8.28 17.80 0.67
N ASP A 113 7.83 17.83 1.94
CA ASP A 113 8.75 17.90 3.07
C ASP A 113 9.74 16.73 2.99
N PRO A 114 11.06 16.96 3.00
CA PRO A 114 12.07 15.91 2.88
C PRO A 114 11.91 14.75 3.85
N ARG A 115 11.36 14.97 5.05
CA ARG A 115 11.07 13.93 6.04
C ARG A 115 10.07 12.88 5.54
N HIS A 116 9.21 13.24 4.59
CA HIS A 116 8.22 12.36 4.00
C HIS A 116 8.73 11.63 2.74
N LEU A 117 9.92 11.96 2.25
CA LEU A 117 10.52 11.33 1.07
C LEU A 117 11.35 10.06 1.39
N ALA A 118 11.70 9.89 2.67
CA ALA A 118 12.44 8.71 3.15
C ALA A 118 11.76 8.19 4.42
N ILE A 119 11.16 7.02 4.34
CA ILE A 119 10.30 6.46 5.40
C ILE A 119 10.69 5.02 5.76
N ASN A 120 10.34 4.63 6.98
CA ASN A 120 10.19 3.22 7.32
C ASN A 120 8.76 2.80 6.99
N ALA A 121 8.57 1.73 6.25
CA ALA A 121 7.25 1.29 5.81
C ALA A 121 6.38 0.81 6.98
N SER A 122 6.98 0.06 7.91
CA SER A 122 6.28 -0.61 9.00
C SER A 122 6.87 -0.26 10.36
N LYS A 123 6.08 -0.44 11.42
CA LYS A 123 6.59 -0.43 12.79
C LYS A 123 7.47 -1.64 13.04
N TRP A 124 8.50 -1.46 13.88
CA TRP A 124 9.21 -2.60 14.42
C TRP A 124 8.33 -3.28 15.47
N GLU A 125 8.14 -4.58 15.34
CA GLU A 125 7.58 -5.38 16.42
C GLU A 125 8.65 -5.61 17.48
N THR A 126 8.33 -5.33 18.74
CA THR A 126 9.25 -5.51 19.85
C THR A 126 9.24 -6.95 20.38
N ASP A 127 8.13 -7.65 20.16
CA ASP A 127 7.95 -9.01 20.65
C ASP A 127 7.99 -9.98 19.48
N LEU A 128 9.11 -10.67 19.35
CA LEU A 128 9.21 -11.78 18.41
C LEU A 128 8.28 -12.91 18.84
N PRO A 129 7.43 -13.43 17.94
CA PRO A 129 6.58 -14.54 18.27
C PRO A 129 7.42 -15.76 18.71
N SER A 130 7.11 -16.28 19.88
CA SER A 130 7.71 -17.53 20.34
C SER A 130 7.18 -18.68 19.48
N GLY A 131 8.02 -19.26 18.64
CA GLY A 131 7.66 -20.47 17.90
C GLY A 131 7.57 -20.34 16.38
N GLY A 132 8.43 -19.56 15.79
CA GLY A 132 8.74 -19.72 14.36
C GLY A 132 7.59 -19.41 13.42
N TYR A 133 6.97 -18.26 13.52
CA TYR A 133 6.25 -17.70 12.41
C TYR A 133 7.26 -17.14 11.41
N GLY A 134 7.93 -18.05 10.72
CA GLY A 134 8.57 -17.66 9.50
C GLY A 134 7.51 -17.05 8.64
N ASN A 135 7.72 -15.82 8.20
CA ASN A 135 6.99 -15.34 7.07
C ASN A 135 7.19 -16.35 5.95
N MET A 136 6.13 -16.94 5.44
CA MET A 136 6.20 -17.96 4.41
C MET A 136 6.79 -17.45 3.09
N TYR A 137 7.04 -16.14 2.94
CA TYR A 137 7.76 -15.62 1.79
C TYR A 137 9.12 -16.30 1.59
N VAL A 138 9.83 -16.52 2.68
CA VAL A 138 11.17 -17.07 2.66
C VAL A 138 11.32 -18.22 3.67
N GLN A 139 10.26 -18.60 4.38
CA GLN A 139 10.29 -19.51 5.53
C GLN A 139 11.30 -19.08 6.63
N SER A 140 11.88 -17.91 6.50
CA SER A 140 13.00 -17.43 7.28
C SER A 140 12.94 -15.94 7.58
N ALA A 141 11.78 -15.30 7.41
CA ALA A 141 11.59 -13.89 7.73
C ALA A 141 10.25 -13.62 8.41
N ILE A 142 10.22 -12.64 9.30
CA ILE A 142 9.02 -12.09 9.92
C ILE A 142 8.92 -10.62 9.55
N HIS A 143 7.80 -10.23 8.96
CA HIS A 143 7.54 -8.85 8.58
C HIS A 143 6.50 -8.24 9.51
N PRO A 144 6.74 -7.00 9.99
CA PRO A 144 5.74 -6.25 10.71
C PRO A 144 4.49 -6.00 9.87
N THR A 145 3.33 -6.04 10.51
CA THR A 145 2.01 -5.90 9.86
C THR A 145 1.38 -4.52 10.04
N GLU A 146 1.99 -3.64 10.85
CA GLU A 146 1.50 -2.29 11.06
C GLU A 146 2.32 -1.27 10.27
N MET A 147 1.62 -0.37 9.57
CA MET A 147 2.26 0.78 8.94
C MET A 147 2.89 1.68 10.01
N SER A 148 4.07 2.20 9.75
CA SER A 148 4.70 3.14 10.68
C SER A 148 3.96 4.48 10.73
N ASP A 149 4.05 5.18 11.86
CA ASP A 149 3.44 6.52 12.00
C ASP A 149 4.04 7.50 10.98
N GLY A 150 5.33 7.37 10.68
CA GLY A 150 6.00 8.19 9.66
C GLY A 150 5.52 7.90 8.23
N ALA A 151 5.24 6.63 7.90
CA ALA A 151 4.66 6.27 6.61
C ALA A 151 3.22 6.78 6.49
N LEU A 152 2.44 6.62 7.56
CA LEU A 152 1.07 7.12 7.62
C LEU A 152 1.03 8.64 7.42
N GLU A 153 1.81 9.40 8.19
CA GLU A 153 1.90 10.86 8.07
C GLU A 153 2.37 11.29 6.66
N ALA A 154 3.36 10.62 6.10
CA ALA A 154 3.86 10.91 4.77
C ALA A 154 2.77 10.73 3.71
N PHE A 155 2.06 9.61 3.71
CA PHE A 155 1.03 9.35 2.71
C PHE A 155 -0.20 10.23 2.88
N GLU A 156 -0.60 10.55 4.12
CA GLU A 156 -1.67 11.51 4.37
C GLU A 156 -1.31 12.93 3.92
N THR A 157 -0.03 13.28 3.91
CA THR A 157 0.47 14.57 3.42
C THR A 157 0.61 14.60 1.90
N ILE A 158 1.14 13.53 1.31
CA ILE A 158 1.43 13.43 -0.14
C ILE A 158 0.14 13.23 -0.94
N ILE A 159 -0.73 12.32 -0.51
CA ILE A 159 -1.94 11.97 -1.25
C ILE A 159 -3.02 13.01 -0.97
N GLU A 160 -3.45 13.69 -2.02
CA GLU A 160 -4.52 14.68 -1.93
C GLU A 160 -5.83 14.05 -1.46
N PRO A 161 -6.66 14.81 -0.73
CA PRO A 161 -8.02 14.36 -0.42
C PRO A 161 -8.78 14.00 -1.71
N ALA A 162 -9.33 12.80 -1.74
CA ALA A 162 -10.14 12.31 -2.84
C ALA A 162 -11.60 12.13 -2.37
N PRO A 163 -12.57 12.08 -3.28
CA PRO A 163 -13.93 11.70 -2.94
C PRO A 163 -13.94 10.37 -2.16
N GLU A 164 -14.85 10.25 -1.21
CA GLU A 164 -14.95 9.12 -0.28
C GLU A 164 -14.99 7.75 -1.00
N ASN A 165 -15.59 7.71 -2.17
CA ASN A 165 -15.71 6.51 -3.00
C ASN A 165 -14.57 6.35 -4.02
N SER A 166 -13.51 7.15 -3.95
CA SER A 166 -12.37 7.01 -4.86
C SER A 166 -11.54 5.79 -4.48
N ARG A 167 -11.29 4.93 -5.46
CA ARG A 167 -10.44 3.74 -5.33
C ARG A 167 -9.25 3.83 -6.29
N THR A 168 -8.64 4.99 -6.31
CA THR A 168 -7.44 5.24 -7.12
C THR A 168 -6.24 4.54 -6.52
N VAL A 169 -5.46 3.89 -7.38
CA VAL A 169 -4.12 3.41 -7.01
C VAL A 169 -3.15 4.57 -7.19
N TYR A 170 -2.35 4.84 -6.16
CA TYR A 170 -1.40 5.94 -6.14
C TYR A 170 0.02 5.41 -6.26
N LEU A 171 0.69 5.72 -7.35
CA LEU A 171 2.12 5.52 -7.51
C LEU A 171 2.86 6.73 -6.93
N VAL A 172 3.68 6.54 -5.92
CA VAL A 172 4.40 7.62 -5.24
C VAL A 172 5.90 7.40 -5.38
N ALA A 173 6.57 8.28 -6.12
CA ALA A 173 8.02 8.27 -6.21
C ALA A 173 8.63 8.77 -4.88
N MET A 174 9.50 7.95 -4.29
CA MET A 174 10.12 8.19 -2.99
C MET A 174 11.64 8.17 -3.12
N GLN A 175 12.31 8.80 -2.18
CA GLN A 175 13.77 8.73 -2.10
C GLN A 175 14.24 7.39 -1.55
N ASN A 176 13.65 6.95 -0.44
CA ASN A 176 13.92 5.65 0.19
C ASN A 176 12.67 5.15 0.89
N VAL A 177 12.44 3.85 0.82
CA VAL A 177 11.42 3.16 1.61
C VAL A 177 12.08 1.96 2.27
N TYR A 178 12.29 2.08 3.57
CA TYR A 178 12.93 1.06 4.37
C TYR A 178 11.89 0.12 4.94
N MET A 179 12.02 -1.16 4.64
CA MET A 179 11.19 -2.22 5.17
C MET A 179 11.97 -3.00 6.22
N PRO A 180 11.58 -2.90 7.50
CA PRO A 180 12.17 -3.71 8.54
C PRO A 180 11.62 -5.14 8.47
N TYR A 181 12.45 -6.12 8.83
CA TYR A 181 12.04 -7.52 8.99
C TYR A 181 13.01 -8.24 9.91
N TYR A 182 12.62 -9.40 10.39
CA TYR A 182 13.50 -10.28 11.14
C TYR A 182 13.87 -11.48 10.26
N GLU A 183 15.16 -11.71 10.12
CA GLU A 183 15.70 -12.84 9.38
C GLU A 183 15.98 -14.00 10.31
N ASP A 184 15.55 -15.20 9.94
CA ASP A 184 15.93 -16.43 10.66
C ASP A 184 17.39 -16.76 10.40
N ILE A 185 18.18 -16.89 11.46
CA ILE A 185 19.61 -17.16 11.36
C ILE A 185 20.02 -18.59 11.73
N ASP A 186 19.07 -19.40 12.24
CA ASP A 186 19.39 -20.76 12.70
C ASP A 186 18.21 -21.74 12.71
N GLY A 187 17.28 -21.60 11.81
CA GLY A 187 16.15 -22.51 11.68
C GLY A 187 15.00 -22.23 12.66
N GLY A 188 14.72 -20.97 12.92
CA GLY A 188 13.56 -20.50 13.70
C GLY A 188 13.80 -20.33 15.18
N ARG A 189 15.05 -20.38 15.65
CA ARG A 189 15.40 -20.20 17.07
C ARG A 189 15.86 -18.79 17.37
N ASN A 190 16.64 -18.21 16.46
CA ASN A 190 17.16 -16.85 16.59
C ASN A 190 16.82 -16.01 15.38
N TRP A 191 16.39 -14.78 15.64
CA TRP A 191 15.98 -13.83 14.64
C TRP A 191 16.84 -12.58 14.69
N ALA A 192 17.39 -12.18 13.56
CA ALA A 192 18.20 -10.97 13.46
C ALA A 192 17.39 -9.84 12.79
N PRO A 193 17.37 -8.63 13.38
CA PRO A 193 16.73 -7.48 12.75
C PRO A 193 17.49 -7.07 11.48
N LYS A 194 16.76 -6.85 10.42
CA LYS A 194 17.24 -6.40 9.10
C LYS A 194 16.41 -5.25 8.59
N VAL A 195 16.99 -4.47 7.72
CA VAL A 195 16.29 -3.42 6.98
C VAL A 195 16.71 -3.48 5.52
N VAL A 196 15.74 -3.49 4.64
CA VAL A 196 15.97 -3.39 3.20
C VAL A 196 15.40 -2.08 2.67
N ASN A 197 16.12 -1.43 1.74
CA ASN A 197 15.55 -0.33 0.96
C ASN A 197 14.89 -0.93 -0.29
N THR A 198 13.57 -0.87 -0.36
CA THR A 198 12.78 -1.51 -1.42
C THR A 198 12.89 -0.76 -2.75
N SER A 199 12.75 -1.45 -3.87
CA SER A 199 12.62 -0.82 -5.21
C SER A 199 11.22 -0.31 -5.46
N GLY A 200 10.24 -1.12 -5.11
CA GLY A 200 8.82 -0.84 -5.00
C GLY A 200 8.30 -1.46 -3.71
N LEU A 201 7.19 -0.95 -3.23
CA LEU A 201 6.44 -1.54 -2.12
C LEU A 201 4.97 -1.20 -2.26
N SER A 202 4.16 -2.22 -2.42
CA SER A 202 2.72 -2.16 -2.24
C SER A 202 2.37 -2.37 -0.77
N PHE A 203 1.29 -1.75 -0.33
CA PHE A 203 0.72 -1.98 1.01
C PHE A 203 -0.59 -2.77 0.83
N PRO A 204 -0.53 -4.10 0.67
CA PRO A 204 -1.70 -4.91 0.38
C PRO A 204 -2.56 -5.14 1.62
N SER A 205 -3.86 -5.35 1.40
CA SER A 205 -4.82 -5.53 2.49
C SER A 205 -4.56 -6.80 3.31
N TYR A 206 -3.98 -7.84 2.75
CA TYR A 206 -3.66 -9.05 3.49
C TYR A 206 -2.61 -8.83 4.60
N THR A 207 -1.75 -7.82 4.45
CA THR A 207 -0.72 -7.49 5.45
C THR A 207 -1.13 -6.34 6.36
N TYR A 208 -1.79 -5.32 5.80
CA TYR A 208 -2.03 -4.04 6.50
C TYR A 208 -3.52 -3.69 6.63
N ALA A 209 -4.45 -4.63 6.47
CA ALA A 209 -5.88 -4.39 6.32
C ALA A 209 -6.49 -3.41 7.32
N ASP A 210 -6.17 -3.61 8.59
CA ASP A 210 -6.78 -2.85 9.70
C ASP A 210 -6.01 -1.57 10.05
N THR A 211 -4.87 -1.32 9.40
CA THR A 211 -3.97 -0.21 9.75
C THR A 211 -3.91 0.88 8.68
N ILE A 212 -4.39 0.62 7.47
CA ILE A 212 -4.35 1.58 6.37
C ILE A 212 -5.68 2.32 6.24
N PRO A 213 -5.72 3.65 6.43
CA PRO A 213 -6.91 4.45 6.16
C PRO A 213 -7.37 4.31 4.71
N ASN A 214 -8.69 4.26 4.48
CA ASN A 214 -9.26 4.07 3.14
C ASN A 214 -8.70 5.05 2.10
N ARG A 215 -8.47 6.30 2.48
CA ARG A 215 -7.95 7.35 1.60
C ARG A 215 -6.60 7.01 0.98
N ILE A 216 -5.72 6.33 1.72
CA ILE A 216 -4.36 6.00 1.29
C ILE A 216 -4.16 4.51 1.01
N ARG A 217 -5.22 3.71 1.09
CA ARG A 217 -5.15 2.25 0.88
C ARG A 217 -4.60 1.88 -0.51
N GLY A 218 -4.79 2.72 -1.52
CA GLY A 218 -4.27 2.52 -2.87
C GLY A 218 -2.78 2.78 -3.06
N VAL A 219 -2.02 3.16 -2.01
CA VAL A 219 -0.63 3.59 -2.14
C VAL A 219 0.31 2.45 -2.57
N ILE A 220 1.19 2.79 -3.51
CA ILE A 220 2.37 2.01 -3.95
C ILE A 220 3.54 2.99 -3.98
N THR A 221 4.64 2.64 -3.34
CA THR A 221 5.86 3.45 -3.39
C THR A 221 6.86 2.89 -4.38
N LEU A 222 7.64 3.78 -5.00
CA LEU A 222 8.68 3.46 -5.98
C LEU A 222 9.93 4.25 -5.64
N THR A 223 11.09 3.60 -5.51
CA THR A 223 12.37 4.25 -5.18
C THR A 223 13.42 4.10 -6.27
N LYS A 224 13.29 3.09 -7.12
CA LYS A 224 14.10 2.87 -8.29
C LYS A 224 13.35 2.01 -9.30
N HIS A 225 13.69 2.15 -10.56
CA HIS A 225 13.18 1.27 -11.60
C HIS A 225 14.03 0.01 -11.74
N ASP A 226 13.42 -1.08 -12.18
CA ASP A 226 14.18 -2.26 -12.62
C ASP A 226 14.84 -1.94 -13.96
N ALA A 227 16.16 -1.86 -13.95
CA ALA A 227 16.96 -1.53 -15.14
C ALA A 227 16.90 -2.61 -16.23
N ILE A 228 16.55 -3.84 -15.87
CA ILE A 228 16.56 -5.00 -16.78
C ILE A 228 15.18 -5.21 -17.40
N ASN A 229 14.19 -5.46 -16.58
CA ASN A 229 12.85 -5.85 -17.04
C ASN A 229 11.84 -4.70 -17.03
N ARG A 230 12.10 -3.66 -16.23
CA ARG A 230 11.22 -2.49 -16.07
C ARG A 230 9.77 -2.88 -15.71
N LEU A 231 9.64 -3.76 -14.74
CA LEU A 231 8.38 -4.34 -14.30
C LEU A 231 8.01 -4.01 -12.85
N THR A 232 8.75 -3.12 -12.19
CA THR A 232 8.46 -2.77 -10.78
C THR A 232 7.01 -2.30 -10.61
N ILE A 233 6.52 -1.42 -11.47
CA ILE A 233 5.11 -0.97 -11.41
C ILE A 233 4.15 -2.13 -11.62
N ALA A 234 4.39 -3.00 -12.60
CA ALA A 234 3.50 -4.14 -12.85
C ALA A 234 3.46 -5.10 -11.64
N HIS A 235 4.62 -5.38 -11.05
CA HIS A 235 4.76 -6.26 -9.88
C HIS A 235 4.01 -5.70 -8.66
N GLU A 236 4.22 -4.43 -8.35
CA GLU A 236 3.55 -3.79 -7.22
C GLU A 236 2.03 -3.63 -7.44
N LEU A 237 1.61 -3.40 -8.69
CA LEU A 237 0.19 -3.48 -9.06
C LEU A 237 -0.35 -4.89 -8.88
N GLY A 238 0.43 -5.93 -9.16
CA GLY A 238 0.07 -7.31 -8.89
C GLY A 238 -0.27 -7.54 -7.42
N HIS A 239 0.60 -7.12 -6.51
CA HIS A 239 0.33 -7.16 -5.07
C HIS A 239 -0.95 -6.41 -4.71
N LYS A 240 -1.12 -5.20 -5.22
CA LYS A 240 -2.26 -4.34 -4.91
C LYS A 240 -3.57 -4.87 -5.45
N LEU A 241 -3.61 -5.26 -6.70
CA LEU A 241 -4.84 -5.62 -7.39
C LEU A 241 -5.30 -7.05 -7.08
N MET A 242 -4.38 -7.98 -6.97
CA MET A 242 -4.70 -9.36 -6.60
C MET A 242 -4.71 -9.59 -5.08
N ASN A 243 -4.17 -8.63 -4.31
CA ASN A 243 -3.98 -8.73 -2.85
C ASN A 243 -3.25 -10.02 -2.47
N VAL A 244 -2.11 -10.27 -3.08
CA VAL A 244 -1.29 -11.47 -2.94
C VAL A 244 0.13 -11.14 -2.52
N SER A 245 0.79 -12.12 -1.90
CA SER A 245 2.21 -12.13 -1.61
C SER A 245 3.04 -12.59 -2.82
N HIS A 246 4.36 -12.69 -2.61
CA HIS A 246 5.24 -13.32 -3.59
C HIS A 246 4.97 -14.83 -3.69
N GLU A 247 5.17 -15.37 -4.87
CA GLU A 247 5.28 -16.80 -5.10
C GLU A 247 6.76 -17.21 -5.09
N TYR A 248 7.05 -18.35 -4.48
CA TYR A 248 8.39 -18.92 -4.46
C TYR A 248 8.35 -20.30 -5.06
N ARG A 249 9.23 -20.52 -6.04
CA ARG A 249 9.29 -21.75 -6.80
C ARG A 249 9.39 -23.00 -5.94
N ASP A 250 10.14 -22.92 -4.85
CA ASP A 250 10.44 -24.07 -3.99
C ASP A 250 9.54 -24.20 -2.77
N VAL A 251 8.79 -23.16 -2.42
CA VAL A 251 8.00 -23.12 -1.18
C VAL A 251 6.51 -22.92 -1.38
N SER A 252 6.06 -22.54 -2.58
CA SER A 252 4.63 -22.45 -2.86
C SER A 252 4.03 -23.86 -2.88
N PRO A 253 3.26 -24.25 -1.85
CA PRO A 253 2.79 -25.63 -1.71
C PRO A 253 1.73 -25.98 -2.76
N GLN A 254 1.05 -24.98 -3.28
CA GLN A 254 -0.04 -25.15 -4.25
C GLN A 254 0.49 -24.91 -5.65
N HIS A 255 0.87 -25.98 -6.29
CA HIS A 255 1.35 -25.97 -7.67
C HIS A 255 0.34 -25.38 -8.66
N GLU A 256 -0.93 -25.36 -8.31
CA GLU A 256 -2.01 -24.83 -9.14
C GLU A 256 -1.94 -23.32 -9.39
N ILE A 257 -1.25 -22.59 -8.52
CA ILE A 257 -1.14 -21.13 -8.62
C ILE A 257 0.28 -20.66 -8.94
N ARG A 258 1.22 -21.59 -8.99
CA ARG A 258 2.61 -21.32 -9.37
C ARG A 258 2.76 -21.51 -10.87
N SER A 259 3.21 -20.47 -11.54
CA SER A 259 3.68 -20.59 -12.91
C SER A 259 5.13 -20.16 -13.01
N ASP A 260 5.89 -20.84 -13.84
CA ASP A 260 7.18 -20.33 -14.28
C ASP A 260 6.91 -19.03 -15.04
N GLU A 261 7.57 -17.94 -14.71
CA GLU A 261 7.38 -16.59 -15.28
C GLU A 261 6.19 -15.78 -14.70
N GLY A 262 5.44 -16.29 -13.71
CA GLY A 262 4.36 -15.53 -13.07
C GLY A 262 4.85 -14.22 -12.45
N LEU A 263 4.11 -13.12 -12.69
CA LEU A 263 4.46 -11.77 -12.23
C LEU A 263 4.81 -11.70 -10.74
N MET A 264 4.13 -12.50 -9.92
CA MET A 264 4.33 -12.54 -8.47
C MET A 264 5.43 -13.51 -8.04
N LEU A 265 6.06 -14.21 -8.99
CA LEU A 265 7.21 -15.07 -8.69
C LEU A 265 8.43 -14.21 -8.35
N TYR A 266 8.93 -14.35 -7.12
CA TYR A 266 10.03 -13.54 -6.64
C TYR A 266 11.29 -13.66 -7.53
N GLY A 267 11.74 -12.53 -8.03
CA GLY A 267 13.00 -12.38 -8.77
C GLY A 267 12.97 -12.70 -10.27
N SER A 268 11.86 -13.21 -10.84
CA SER A 268 11.87 -13.60 -12.25
C SER A 268 10.53 -13.49 -13.00
N GLY A 269 9.47 -13.05 -12.35
CA GLY A 269 8.14 -13.02 -12.97
C GLY A 269 7.97 -11.84 -13.93
N THR A 270 7.45 -12.10 -15.11
CA THR A 270 7.30 -11.09 -16.17
C THR A 270 5.89 -10.95 -16.73
N GLN A 271 4.97 -11.85 -16.39
CA GLN A 271 3.62 -11.87 -16.93
C GLN A 271 2.59 -12.34 -15.91
N ILE A 272 1.34 -11.98 -16.12
CA ILE A 272 0.23 -12.61 -15.41
C ILE A 272 -0.07 -13.92 -16.13
N PRO A 273 0.03 -15.07 -15.45
CA PRO A 273 -0.19 -16.36 -16.07
C PRO A 273 -1.56 -16.46 -16.75
N SER A 274 -1.66 -17.27 -17.79
CA SER A 274 -2.88 -17.52 -18.55
C SER A 274 -3.25 -19.00 -18.57
N GLY A 275 -4.44 -19.32 -19.09
CA GLY A 275 -4.94 -20.70 -19.15
C GLY A 275 -5.25 -21.26 -17.76
N LEU A 276 -5.05 -22.57 -17.59
CA LEU A 276 -5.33 -23.25 -16.32
C LEU A 276 -4.41 -22.77 -15.19
N ASP A 277 -3.13 -22.57 -15.49
CA ASP A 277 -2.13 -22.13 -14.52
C ASP A 277 -2.34 -20.67 -14.08
N GLY A 278 -2.94 -19.88 -14.96
CA GLY A 278 -3.23 -18.47 -14.69
C GLY A 278 -4.63 -18.18 -14.18
N ARG A 279 -5.50 -19.17 -14.15
CA ARG A 279 -6.90 -18.99 -13.80
C ARG A 279 -7.07 -18.29 -12.44
N TRP A 280 -6.33 -18.73 -11.44
CA TRP A 280 -6.37 -18.17 -10.11
C TRP A 280 -5.94 -16.68 -10.08
N HIS A 281 -4.86 -16.33 -10.77
CA HIS A 281 -4.39 -14.94 -10.84
C HIS A 281 -5.42 -14.04 -11.56
N GLN A 282 -5.98 -14.53 -12.65
CA GLN A 282 -6.97 -13.76 -13.41
C GLN A 282 -8.28 -13.59 -12.64
N GLU A 283 -8.77 -14.62 -11.97
CA GLU A 283 -9.97 -14.55 -11.13
C GLU A 283 -9.78 -13.53 -10.00
N ARG A 284 -8.64 -13.55 -9.34
CA ARG A 284 -8.33 -12.60 -8.28
C ARG A 284 -8.23 -11.17 -8.78
N LEU A 285 -7.52 -10.98 -9.88
CA LEU A 285 -7.41 -9.68 -10.51
C LEU A 285 -8.79 -9.10 -10.83
N LEU A 286 -9.66 -9.89 -11.45
CA LEU A 286 -11.01 -9.45 -11.81
C LEU A 286 -11.93 -9.19 -10.62
N LEU A 287 -11.62 -9.71 -9.44
CA LEU A 287 -12.33 -9.44 -8.18
C LEU A 287 -11.77 -8.22 -7.43
N SER A 288 -10.70 -7.60 -7.92
CA SER A 288 -10.06 -6.48 -7.23
C SER A 288 -11.04 -5.33 -6.96
N PRO A 289 -11.08 -4.80 -5.72
CA PRO A 289 -11.94 -3.66 -5.38
C PRO A 289 -11.51 -2.37 -6.09
N TYR A 290 -10.31 -2.31 -6.64
CA TYR A 290 -9.80 -1.18 -7.42
C TYR A 290 -10.27 -1.20 -8.87
N ILE A 291 -10.97 -2.26 -9.29
CA ILE A 291 -11.49 -2.40 -10.64
C ILE A 291 -12.94 -1.92 -10.69
N TYR A 292 -13.23 -1.14 -11.72
CA TYR A 292 -14.58 -0.75 -12.08
C TYR A 292 -14.87 -1.07 -13.56
N ARG A 293 -16.15 -1.05 -13.90
CA ARG A 293 -16.63 -1.02 -15.29
C ARG A 293 -17.55 0.17 -15.46
N ILE A 294 -17.47 0.81 -16.60
CA ILE A 294 -18.43 1.85 -16.97
C ILE A 294 -19.65 1.16 -17.57
N ASP A 295 -20.82 1.39 -17.02
CA ASP A 295 -22.07 0.85 -17.51
C ASP A 295 -22.65 1.67 -18.68
N ALA A 296 -23.83 1.26 -19.16
CA ALA A 296 -24.51 1.94 -20.27
C ALA A 296 -24.96 3.39 -19.94
N THR A 297 -25.02 3.74 -18.65
CA THR A 297 -25.36 5.10 -18.20
C THR A 297 -24.13 6.02 -18.04
N GLY A 298 -22.93 5.45 -18.17
CA GLY A 298 -21.66 6.14 -17.93
C GLY A 298 -21.22 6.14 -16.47
N GLU A 299 -21.90 5.41 -15.60
CA GLU A 299 -21.54 5.30 -14.20
C GLU A 299 -20.48 4.22 -13.97
N ARG A 300 -19.64 4.44 -12.95
CA ARG A 300 -18.61 3.49 -12.51
C ARG A 300 -19.19 2.49 -11.55
N ASN A 301 -19.21 1.23 -11.93
CA ASN A 301 -19.57 0.11 -11.07
C ASN A 301 -18.30 -0.60 -10.58
N TRP A 302 -17.99 -0.39 -9.31
CA TRP A 302 -16.83 -0.96 -8.63
C TRP A 302 -17.11 -2.40 -8.19
N ASN A 303 -16.08 -3.23 -8.21
CA ASN A 303 -16.14 -4.50 -7.50
C ASN A 303 -16.34 -4.28 -5.99
N ALA A 304 -16.88 -5.29 -5.32
CA ALA A 304 -16.99 -5.29 -3.85
C ALA A 304 -15.58 -5.13 -3.22
N ASP A 305 -15.55 -4.54 -2.03
CA ASP A 305 -14.32 -4.54 -1.23
C ASP A 305 -13.91 -5.97 -0.88
N TYR A 306 -12.63 -6.25 -0.71
CA TYR A 306 -12.16 -7.55 -0.25
C TYR A 306 -12.77 -7.98 1.09
N GLN A 307 -13.13 -7.01 1.95
CA GLN A 307 -13.80 -7.26 3.23
C GLN A 307 -15.29 -7.60 3.09
N ALA A 308 -15.89 -7.35 1.93
CA ALA A 308 -17.31 -7.54 1.68
C ALA A 308 -17.65 -8.64 0.66
N GLY A 309 -16.69 -9.25 0.02
CA GLY A 309 -16.91 -10.03 -1.22
C GLY A 309 -16.60 -11.52 -1.17
N GLY A 310 -16.27 -12.13 -0.04
CA GLY A 310 -16.04 -13.58 0.03
C GLY A 310 -14.68 -13.99 0.62
N VAL A 311 -14.31 -15.24 0.43
CA VAL A 311 -13.06 -15.78 0.98
C VAL A 311 -11.88 -15.47 0.07
N TYR A 312 -10.92 -14.75 0.60
CA TYR A 312 -9.65 -14.50 -0.05
C TYR A 312 -8.62 -15.55 0.40
N TYR A 313 -8.04 -16.24 -0.55
CA TYR A 313 -7.00 -17.24 -0.29
C TYR A 313 -5.65 -16.73 -0.78
N ASP A 314 -4.70 -16.56 0.13
CA ASP A 314 -3.30 -16.34 -0.24
C ASP A 314 -2.58 -17.69 -0.27
N PRO A 315 -1.97 -18.06 -1.40
CA PRO A 315 -1.33 -19.37 -1.55
C PRO A 315 -0.15 -19.59 -0.63
N ILE A 316 0.48 -18.50 -0.17
CA ILE A 316 1.64 -18.55 0.71
C ILE A 316 1.21 -18.53 2.16
N TYR A 317 0.16 -17.77 2.47
CA TYR A 317 -0.45 -17.71 3.80
C TYR A 317 -1.72 -18.56 3.85
N ALA A 318 -1.62 -19.82 3.47
CA ALA A 318 -2.76 -20.75 3.34
C ALA A 318 -3.76 -20.76 4.52
N ASN A 319 -3.35 -20.27 5.67
CA ASN A 319 -4.17 -20.13 6.88
C ASN A 319 -4.68 -18.71 7.13
N ALA A 320 -4.26 -17.75 6.32
CA ALA A 320 -4.70 -16.35 6.41
C ALA A 320 -5.81 -16.10 5.39
N ALA A 321 -6.89 -16.85 5.47
CA ALA A 321 -8.09 -16.56 4.69
C ALA A 321 -8.68 -15.24 5.18
N VAL A 322 -8.61 -14.20 4.38
CA VAL A 322 -9.44 -13.03 4.57
C VAL A 322 -10.84 -13.45 4.16
N GLN A 323 -11.77 -13.57 5.10
CA GLN A 323 -13.16 -13.78 4.80
C GLN A 323 -13.75 -12.46 4.31
N PHE A 324 -14.33 -12.54 3.15
CA PHE A 324 -15.23 -11.52 2.66
C PHE A 324 -16.64 -11.96 3.03
N ASP A 325 -17.33 -11.18 3.83
CA ASP A 325 -18.75 -11.42 4.18
C ASP A 325 -19.68 -11.04 3.02
#